data_66ce44b41457b20d1989c937600ee773
#
_entry.id   66ce44b41457b20d1989c937600ee773
#
_cell.length_a   1.000
_cell.length_b   1.000
_cell.length_c   1.000
_cell.angle_alpha   90.00
_cell.angle_beta   90.00
_cell.angle_gamma   90.00
#
_symmetry.space_group_name_H-M   'P 1'
#
loop_
_entity.id
_entity.type
_entity.pdbx_description
1 polymer ?
#
loop_
_entity_poly.entity_id
_entity_poly.type
_entity_poly.pdbx_seq_one_letter_code
_entity_poly.pdbx_strand_id
1 'polypeptide(L)'
;MNNIKPASRLDAVQEYYFSRKLKEVARLNAEGQDIISLAIGSPDQPPSPQTIDKLCEVAHDPSAHGYQPTMGTMELRKAMADFYHRWYGVEVDAASEVQPLIGSKEGILHITLAFVNPGDEVLVPNPGYPTYTSLSKILGAKVVNYNLDEDNGWQPDFEELERRDLSRVKLMWTNYPNMPTGGDARMETYRKLVDFARRHDIVVVNDNPYSFILNEHPLSLLQVEGAKDCCIELNSMSKGYNMPGWRVGMCVSNPQFISWILKIKSNIDSGTFRGLQLAAAEALTTNTEEWHREYNINLYRRRREIAERIMQALGCTYDDSQVGMFLWGKIADKYANAEQLTERVLHEARVFITPGFIFGSNGERYVRISLCAQDDKMQEALRRIGGQAW
;
A
#
# COMPACT_ATOMS: atom_id res chain seq x y z
N MET A 1 -3.24 42.77 -3.60
CA MET A 1 -3.30 41.30 -3.36
C MET A 1 -3.42 40.61 -4.71
N ASN A 2 -2.68 39.54 -4.91
CA ASN A 2 -2.71 38.79 -6.16
C ASN A 2 -4.06 38.07 -6.32
N ASN A 3 -4.78 38.28 -7.41
CA ASN A 3 -6.06 37.62 -7.68
C ASN A 3 -5.92 36.20 -8.28
N ILE A 4 -4.74 35.61 -8.23
CA ILE A 4 -4.46 34.27 -8.71
C ILE A 4 -5.15 33.27 -7.76
N LYS A 5 -6.04 32.44 -8.32
CA LYS A 5 -6.73 31.36 -7.61
C LYS A 5 -6.19 30.01 -8.06
N PRO A 6 -6.13 29.01 -7.17
CA PRO A 6 -5.81 27.65 -7.56
C PRO A 6 -6.92 27.05 -8.45
N ALA A 7 -6.62 25.95 -9.14
CA ALA A 7 -7.63 25.19 -9.88
C ALA A 7 -8.67 24.59 -8.90
N SER A 8 -9.94 24.57 -9.28
CA SER A 8 -11.05 24.08 -8.46
C SER A 8 -10.91 22.62 -8.03
N ARG A 9 -10.13 21.81 -8.76
CA ARG A 9 -9.84 20.42 -8.35
C ARG A 9 -9.15 20.31 -6.99
N LEU A 10 -8.48 21.38 -6.51
CA LEU A 10 -7.88 21.40 -5.19
C LEU A 10 -8.92 21.51 -4.05
N ASP A 11 -10.12 21.99 -4.36
CA ASP A 11 -11.21 22.04 -3.38
C ASP A 11 -11.78 20.65 -3.07
N ALA A 12 -11.53 19.68 -3.96
CA ALA A 12 -11.96 18.29 -3.81
C ALA A 12 -11.11 17.48 -2.80
N VAL A 13 -9.95 18.00 -2.38
CA VAL A 13 -9.04 17.34 -1.44
C VAL A 13 -8.73 18.26 -0.27
N GLN A 14 -8.89 17.71 0.93
CA GLN A 14 -8.49 18.41 2.16
C GLN A 14 -7.07 18.00 2.57
N GLU A 15 -6.43 18.85 3.39
CA GLU A 15 -5.18 18.44 4.02
C GLU A 15 -5.40 17.16 4.82
N TYR A 16 -4.60 16.17 4.50
CA TYR A 16 -4.71 14.84 5.07
C TYR A 16 -4.50 14.86 6.59
N TYR A 17 -5.46 14.33 7.35
CA TYR A 17 -5.40 14.28 8.82
C TYR A 17 -4.04 13.81 9.34
N PHE A 18 -3.52 12.75 8.74
CA PHE A 18 -2.22 12.17 9.08
C PHE A 18 -1.07 13.18 8.93
N SER A 19 -1.09 14.02 7.87
CA SER A 19 -0.09 15.09 7.69
C SER A 19 -0.13 16.11 8.81
N ARG A 20 -1.33 16.51 9.24
CA ARG A 20 -1.49 17.45 10.38
C ARG A 20 -0.96 16.84 11.67
N LYS A 21 -1.26 15.57 11.94
CA LYS A 21 -0.78 14.85 13.13
C LYS A 21 0.73 14.65 13.14
N LEU A 22 1.33 14.39 11.99
CA LEU A 22 2.80 14.33 11.90
C LEU A 22 3.46 15.68 12.19
N LYS A 23 2.87 16.80 11.75
CA LYS A 23 3.33 18.14 12.11
C LYS A 23 3.21 18.40 13.62
N GLU A 24 2.11 17.97 14.24
CA GLU A 24 1.91 18.06 15.68
C GLU A 24 2.96 17.25 16.45
N VAL A 25 3.17 15.98 16.07
CA VAL A 25 4.20 15.11 16.66
C VAL A 25 5.60 15.73 16.52
N ALA A 26 5.91 16.29 15.36
CA ALA A 26 7.20 16.96 15.13
C ALA A 26 7.35 18.19 16.05
N ARG A 27 6.30 18.99 16.23
CA ARG A 27 6.29 20.13 17.17
C ARG A 27 6.49 19.67 18.62
N LEU A 28 5.75 18.67 19.07
CA LEU A 28 5.86 18.11 20.43
C LEU A 28 7.28 17.57 20.68
N ASN A 29 7.89 16.93 19.69
CA ASN A 29 9.27 16.47 19.80
C ASN A 29 10.28 17.62 19.85
N ALA A 30 10.06 18.70 19.11
CA ALA A 30 10.90 19.91 19.19
C ALA A 30 10.79 20.61 20.56
N GLU A 31 9.65 20.44 21.23
CA GLU A 31 9.41 20.90 22.62
C GLU A 31 9.97 19.94 23.69
N GLY A 32 10.64 18.85 23.29
CA GLY A 32 11.31 17.90 24.20
C GLY A 32 10.38 16.80 24.77
N GLN A 33 9.20 16.55 24.17
CA GLN A 33 8.26 15.57 24.70
C GLN A 33 8.60 14.11 24.34
N ASP A 34 9.55 13.86 23.45
CA ASP A 34 10.00 12.52 23.04
C ASP A 34 8.85 11.58 22.67
N ILE A 35 8.04 11.98 21.66
CA ILE A 35 6.92 11.18 21.18
C ILE A 35 7.45 10.01 20.35
N ILE A 36 7.09 8.78 20.70
CA ILE A 36 7.35 7.58 19.91
C ILE A 36 6.23 7.41 18.89
N SER A 37 6.58 7.41 17.59
CA SER A 37 5.59 7.21 16.52
C SER A 37 5.53 5.74 16.09
N LEU A 38 4.39 5.10 16.30
CA LEU A 38 4.01 3.78 15.78
C LEU A 38 2.98 3.89 14.66
N ALA A 39 3.00 4.97 13.89
CA ALA A 39 1.98 5.27 12.88
C ALA A 39 2.47 5.08 11.44
N ILE A 40 3.76 5.28 11.18
CA ILE A 40 4.33 5.32 9.82
C ILE A 40 4.67 3.91 9.35
N GLY A 41 4.10 3.50 8.21
CA GLY A 41 4.41 2.23 7.56
C GLY A 41 5.62 2.32 6.63
N SER A 42 6.80 2.55 7.18
CA SER A 42 8.06 2.59 6.43
C SER A 42 9.05 1.61 7.04
N PRO A 43 9.46 0.54 6.32
CA PRO A 43 10.53 -0.33 6.78
C PRO A 43 11.76 0.46 7.21
N ASP A 44 12.36 0.06 8.30
CA ASP A 44 13.54 0.71 8.90
C ASP A 44 14.86 0.01 8.55
N GLN A 45 14.77 -1.20 7.97
CA GLN A 45 15.95 -1.94 7.55
C GLN A 45 16.41 -1.48 6.15
N PRO A 46 17.74 -1.53 5.87
CA PRO A 46 18.23 -1.27 4.51
C PRO A 46 17.84 -2.42 3.56
N PRO A 47 17.89 -2.19 2.24
CA PRO A 47 17.90 -3.28 1.28
C PRO A 47 19.14 -4.16 1.43
N SER A 48 19.16 -5.30 0.72
CA SER A 48 20.31 -6.22 0.78
C SER A 48 21.61 -5.52 0.36
N PRO A 49 22.77 -5.90 0.93
CA PRO A 49 24.08 -5.33 0.56
C PRO A 49 24.34 -5.40 -0.95
N GLN A 50 23.99 -6.52 -1.60
CA GLN A 50 24.16 -6.72 -3.05
C GLN A 50 23.38 -5.65 -3.85
N THR A 51 22.18 -5.29 -3.39
CA THR A 51 21.38 -4.23 -4.00
C THR A 51 22.09 -2.86 -3.93
N ILE A 52 22.65 -2.55 -2.77
CA ILE A 52 23.40 -1.29 -2.55
C ILE A 52 24.67 -1.25 -3.39
N ASP A 53 25.45 -2.36 -3.37
CA ASP A 53 26.68 -2.49 -4.13
C ASP A 53 26.43 -2.32 -5.64
N LYS A 54 25.34 -2.90 -6.15
CA LYS A 54 24.92 -2.74 -7.56
C LYS A 54 24.61 -1.30 -7.92
N LEU A 55 23.92 -0.57 -7.04
CA LEU A 55 23.68 0.87 -7.24
C LEU A 55 25.00 1.64 -7.34
N CYS A 56 25.94 1.38 -6.41
CA CYS A 56 27.24 2.04 -6.39
C CYS A 56 28.07 1.71 -7.64
N GLU A 57 28.10 0.44 -8.04
CA GLU A 57 28.77 -0.02 -9.27
C GLU A 57 28.28 0.76 -10.49
N VAL A 58 26.96 0.78 -10.71
CA VAL A 58 26.37 1.45 -11.89
C VAL A 58 26.49 2.97 -11.81
N ALA A 59 26.46 3.55 -10.60
CA ALA A 59 26.65 5.00 -10.43
C ALA A 59 28.06 5.47 -10.84
N HIS A 60 29.06 4.60 -10.84
CA HIS A 60 30.40 4.89 -11.34
C HIS A 60 30.54 4.69 -12.86
N ASP A 61 29.57 4.10 -13.55
CA ASP A 61 29.59 3.95 -15.00
C ASP A 61 29.18 5.28 -15.67
N PRO A 62 30.11 5.95 -16.40
CA PRO A 62 29.79 7.21 -17.09
C PRO A 62 28.63 7.11 -18.09
N SER A 63 28.33 5.91 -18.59
CA SER A 63 27.25 5.70 -19.56
C SER A 63 25.86 5.56 -18.91
N ALA A 64 25.78 5.45 -17.58
CA ALA A 64 24.53 5.22 -16.87
C ALA A 64 23.67 6.47 -16.66
N HIS A 65 24.20 7.67 -16.94
CA HIS A 65 23.57 8.94 -16.55
C HIS A 65 22.68 9.56 -17.63
N GLY A 66 22.57 8.96 -18.80
CA GLY A 66 21.67 9.40 -19.86
C GLY A 66 20.20 9.11 -19.55
N TYR A 67 19.30 9.77 -20.29
CA TYR A 67 17.87 9.47 -20.21
C TYR A 67 17.61 7.99 -20.48
N GLN A 68 16.75 7.41 -19.67
CA GLN A 68 16.31 6.02 -19.82
C GLN A 68 14.91 5.98 -20.46
N PRO A 69 14.57 4.88 -21.16
CA PRO A 69 13.22 4.70 -21.68
C PRO A 69 12.16 4.75 -20.57
N THR A 70 11.03 5.40 -20.82
CA THR A 70 9.91 5.46 -19.86
C THR A 70 9.37 4.08 -19.49
N MET A 71 9.43 3.13 -20.42
CA MET A 71 9.06 1.74 -20.16
C MET A 71 10.07 0.97 -19.29
N GLY A 72 11.18 1.60 -18.90
CA GLY A 72 12.24 0.97 -18.10
C GLY A 72 13.19 0.09 -18.91
N THR A 73 14.33 -0.25 -18.30
CA THR A 73 15.31 -1.15 -18.91
C THR A 73 14.75 -2.57 -19.06
N MET A 74 15.25 -3.31 -20.05
CA MET A 74 14.83 -4.70 -20.27
C MET A 74 15.26 -5.60 -19.11
N GLU A 75 16.40 -5.30 -18.50
CA GLU A 75 16.91 -6.03 -17.33
C GLU A 75 15.94 -5.94 -16.15
N LEU A 76 15.43 -4.74 -15.85
CA LEU A 76 14.46 -4.56 -14.78
C LEU A 76 13.13 -5.25 -15.11
N ARG A 77 12.63 -5.11 -16.34
CA ARG A 77 11.37 -5.74 -16.75
C ARG A 77 11.44 -7.26 -16.73
N LYS A 78 12.57 -7.86 -17.14
CA LYS A 78 12.80 -9.30 -17.01
C LYS A 78 12.80 -9.74 -15.54
N ALA A 79 13.54 -9.02 -14.68
CA ALA A 79 13.56 -9.34 -13.25
C ALA A 79 12.16 -9.25 -12.60
N MET A 80 11.32 -8.30 -13.04
CA MET A 80 9.92 -8.19 -12.60
C MET A 80 9.05 -9.36 -13.13
N ALA A 81 9.24 -9.77 -14.37
CA ALA A 81 8.55 -10.93 -14.93
C ALA A 81 8.95 -12.23 -14.22
N ASP A 82 10.25 -12.44 -14.01
CA ASP A 82 10.79 -13.59 -13.28
C ASP A 82 10.33 -13.61 -11.81
N PHE A 83 10.15 -12.45 -11.19
CA PHE A 83 9.56 -12.30 -9.86
C PHE A 83 8.12 -12.84 -9.82
N TYR A 84 7.27 -12.49 -10.78
CA TYR A 84 5.90 -13.02 -10.88
C TYR A 84 5.88 -14.52 -11.13
N HIS A 85 6.74 -15.02 -11.99
CA HIS A 85 6.88 -16.46 -12.21
C HIS A 85 7.31 -17.18 -10.93
N ARG A 86 8.37 -16.71 -10.28
CA ARG A 86 8.97 -17.33 -9.09
C ARG A 86 8.01 -17.39 -7.91
N TRP A 87 7.33 -16.28 -7.60
CA TRP A 87 6.56 -16.14 -6.36
C TRP A 87 5.08 -16.50 -6.51
N TYR A 88 4.54 -16.33 -7.71
CA TYR A 88 3.11 -16.52 -7.96
C TYR A 88 2.82 -17.57 -9.05
N GLY A 89 3.83 -18.07 -9.74
CA GLY A 89 3.62 -18.97 -10.88
C GLY A 89 2.90 -18.32 -12.06
N VAL A 90 3.00 -16.97 -12.17
CA VAL A 90 2.34 -16.19 -13.22
C VAL A 90 3.34 -15.86 -14.32
N GLU A 91 3.06 -16.30 -15.54
CA GLU A 91 3.84 -15.93 -16.72
C GLU A 91 3.56 -14.48 -17.13
N VAL A 92 4.61 -13.69 -17.29
CA VAL A 92 4.55 -12.29 -17.69
C VAL A 92 5.54 -12.02 -18.82
N ASP A 93 5.05 -11.48 -19.94
CA ASP A 93 5.95 -11.02 -21.00
C ASP A 93 6.63 -9.71 -20.60
N ALA A 94 7.93 -9.79 -20.35
CA ALA A 94 8.76 -8.63 -20.01
C ALA A 94 8.73 -7.51 -21.06
N ALA A 95 8.42 -7.82 -22.31
CA ALA A 95 8.40 -6.84 -23.40
C ALA A 95 7.10 -6.00 -23.43
N SER A 96 5.98 -6.56 -22.94
CA SER A 96 4.67 -5.95 -23.17
C SER A 96 3.70 -5.96 -21.98
N GLU A 97 3.91 -6.78 -20.94
CA GLU A 97 2.94 -7.01 -19.86
C GLU A 97 3.36 -6.42 -18.52
N VAL A 98 4.52 -5.78 -18.43
CA VAL A 98 5.02 -5.13 -17.21
C VAL A 98 5.53 -3.73 -17.46
N GLN A 99 5.14 -2.79 -16.60
CA GLN A 99 5.58 -1.40 -16.60
C GLN A 99 6.20 -1.06 -15.23
N PRO A 100 7.52 -0.77 -15.17
CA PRO A 100 8.16 -0.19 -14.00
C PRO A 100 7.58 1.19 -13.65
N LEU A 101 7.46 1.45 -12.35
CA LEU A 101 6.85 2.66 -11.80
C LEU A 101 7.77 3.33 -10.77
N ILE A 102 7.59 4.63 -10.55
CA ILE A 102 8.21 5.38 -9.45
C ILE A 102 7.45 5.11 -8.14
N GLY A 103 7.46 3.82 -7.72
CA GLY A 103 6.62 3.26 -6.67
C GLY A 103 5.18 3.03 -7.14
N SER A 104 4.45 2.11 -6.49
CA SER A 104 3.06 1.75 -6.88
C SER A 104 2.08 2.91 -6.79
N LYS A 105 2.32 3.89 -5.90
CA LYS A 105 1.46 5.08 -5.77
C LYS A 105 1.34 5.89 -7.06
N GLU A 106 2.40 6.00 -7.85
CA GLU A 106 2.37 6.62 -9.17
C GLU A 106 1.44 5.85 -10.12
N GLY A 107 1.45 4.52 -10.04
CA GLY A 107 0.57 3.67 -10.82
C GLY A 107 -0.91 3.97 -10.58
N ILE A 108 -1.31 4.34 -9.36
CA ILE A 108 -2.68 4.75 -9.05
C ILE A 108 -3.09 5.94 -9.91
N LEU A 109 -2.21 6.94 -10.07
CA LEU A 109 -2.46 8.10 -10.92
C LEU A 109 -2.59 7.70 -12.38
N HIS A 110 -1.62 6.95 -12.91
CA HIS A 110 -1.60 6.60 -14.33
C HIS A 110 -2.75 5.69 -14.74
N ILE A 111 -3.10 4.72 -13.89
CA ILE A 111 -4.25 3.84 -14.13
C ILE A 111 -5.56 4.64 -14.10
N THR A 112 -5.75 5.49 -13.08
CA THR A 112 -6.97 6.30 -13.01
C THR A 112 -7.09 7.21 -14.24
N LEU A 113 -6.00 7.84 -14.70
CA LEU A 113 -5.98 8.65 -15.92
C LEU A 113 -6.26 7.85 -17.20
N ALA A 114 -5.82 6.59 -17.26
CA ALA A 114 -5.98 5.77 -18.45
C ALA A 114 -7.39 5.19 -18.62
N PHE A 115 -8.12 4.95 -17.50
CA PHE A 115 -9.38 4.22 -17.52
C PHE A 115 -10.61 5.02 -17.09
N VAL A 116 -10.43 6.20 -16.46
CA VAL A 116 -11.53 6.94 -15.83
C VAL A 116 -11.64 8.35 -16.40
N ASN A 117 -12.82 8.72 -16.89
CA ASN A 117 -13.14 10.07 -17.29
C ASN A 117 -13.75 10.87 -16.13
N PRO A 118 -13.71 12.22 -16.16
CA PRO A 118 -14.48 13.03 -15.24
C PRO A 118 -15.98 12.64 -15.26
N GLY A 119 -16.53 12.36 -14.07
CA GLY A 119 -17.91 11.93 -13.89
C GLY A 119 -18.15 10.42 -13.92
N ASP A 120 -17.18 9.60 -14.32
CA ASP A 120 -17.24 8.15 -14.13
C ASP A 120 -17.17 7.79 -12.65
N GLU A 121 -17.62 6.60 -12.29
CA GLU A 121 -17.59 6.09 -10.92
C GLU A 121 -16.41 5.13 -10.69
N VAL A 122 -15.80 5.24 -9.49
CA VAL A 122 -14.72 4.38 -9.04
C VAL A 122 -15.10 3.73 -7.72
N LEU A 123 -15.08 2.41 -7.66
CA LEU A 123 -15.27 1.65 -6.43
C LEU A 123 -13.99 1.69 -5.58
N VAL A 124 -14.13 2.09 -4.32
CA VAL A 124 -13.02 2.25 -3.37
C VAL A 124 -13.35 1.54 -2.06
N PRO A 125 -12.42 0.73 -1.48
CA PRO A 125 -12.67 0.02 -0.23
C PRO A 125 -12.83 0.97 0.96
N ASN A 126 -13.71 0.62 1.88
CA ASN A 126 -13.93 1.30 3.15
C ASN A 126 -13.92 0.27 4.31
N PRO A 127 -12.83 0.23 5.13
CA PRO A 127 -11.67 1.09 5.10
C PRO A 127 -10.71 0.75 3.95
N GLY A 128 -9.86 1.72 3.55
CA GLY A 128 -8.90 1.53 2.47
C GLY A 128 -7.82 2.61 2.41
N TYR A 129 -6.92 2.49 1.45
CA TYR A 129 -5.85 3.45 1.28
C TYR A 129 -6.40 4.79 0.75
N PRO A 130 -6.21 5.91 1.48
CA PRO A 130 -6.86 7.18 1.14
C PRO A 130 -6.49 7.75 -0.23
N THR A 131 -5.37 7.30 -0.82
CA THR A 131 -4.92 7.77 -2.14
C THR A 131 -5.89 7.37 -3.24
N TYR A 132 -6.57 6.23 -3.14
CA TYR A 132 -7.58 5.84 -4.14
C TYR A 132 -8.71 6.87 -4.21
N THR A 133 -9.23 7.30 -3.06
CA THR A 133 -10.25 8.35 -2.96
C THR A 133 -9.73 9.70 -3.44
N SER A 134 -8.58 10.15 -2.95
CA SER A 134 -8.09 11.50 -3.22
C SER A 134 -7.73 11.70 -4.69
N LEU A 135 -7.04 10.74 -5.32
CA LEU A 135 -6.68 10.83 -6.74
C LEU A 135 -7.93 10.74 -7.65
N SER A 136 -8.88 9.84 -7.36
CA SER A 136 -10.12 9.77 -8.11
C SER A 136 -10.87 11.11 -8.09
N LYS A 137 -10.98 11.76 -6.93
CA LYS A 137 -11.61 13.09 -6.79
C LYS A 137 -10.86 14.19 -7.54
N ILE A 138 -9.51 14.22 -7.45
CA ILE A 138 -8.66 15.19 -8.17
C ILE A 138 -8.89 15.09 -9.68
N LEU A 139 -9.10 13.88 -10.18
CA LEU A 139 -9.33 13.61 -11.60
C LEU A 139 -10.79 13.76 -12.02
N GLY A 140 -11.68 14.18 -11.11
CA GLY A 140 -13.09 14.45 -11.38
C GLY A 140 -13.98 13.22 -11.40
N ALA A 141 -13.49 12.07 -10.95
CA ALA A 141 -14.29 10.87 -10.80
C ALA A 141 -15.18 10.93 -9.54
N LYS A 142 -16.29 10.22 -9.56
CA LYS A 142 -17.18 10.02 -8.43
C LYS A 142 -16.72 8.77 -7.66
N VAL A 143 -16.34 8.95 -6.41
CA VAL A 143 -15.96 7.84 -5.53
C VAL A 143 -17.21 7.18 -4.96
N VAL A 144 -17.31 5.86 -5.12
CA VAL A 144 -18.34 5.01 -4.57
C VAL A 144 -17.68 3.99 -3.63
N ASN A 145 -17.92 4.14 -2.33
CA ASN A 145 -17.34 3.23 -1.36
C ASN A 145 -18.07 1.89 -1.35
N TYR A 146 -17.30 0.79 -1.22
CA TYR A 146 -17.82 -0.51 -0.82
C TYR A 146 -17.23 -0.90 0.53
N ASN A 147 -18.06 -1.54 1.37
CA ASN A 147 -17.67 -1.82 2.75
C ASN A 147 -16.86 -3.11 2.85
N LEU A 148 -15.86 -3.06 3.71
CA LEU A 148 -15.13 -4.22 4.21
C LEU A 148 -15.45 -4.32 5.70
N ASP A 149 -15.85 -5.51 6.15
CA ASP A 149 -16.29 -5.76 7.50
C ASP A 149 -15.50 -6.88 8.17
N GLU A 150 -15.34 -6.78 9.48
CA GLU A 150 -14.66 -7.78 10.32
C GLU A 150 -15.32 -9.17 10.17
N ASP A 151 -16.66 -9.20 10.17
CA ASP A 151 -17.45 -10.44 10.10
C ASP A 151 -17.22 -11.21 8.79
N ASN A 152 -16.86 -10.52 7.70
CA ASN A 152 -16.50 -11.12 6.41
C ASN A 152 -14.96 -11.23 6.20
N GLY A 153 -14.17 -11.06 7.27
CA GLY A 153 -12.71 -11.10 7.20
C GLY A 153 -12.13 -10.04 6.27
N TRP A 154 -12.76 -8.87 6.21
CA TRP A 154 -12.36 -7.73 5.40
C TRP A 154 -12.37 -8.00 3.88
N GLN A 155 -13.23 -8.91 3.43
CA GLN A 155 -13.43 -9.19 2.00
C GLN A 155 -14.62 -8.39 1.45
N PRO A 156 -14.67 -8.10 0.12
CA PRO A 156 -15.83 -7.46 -0.50
C PRO A 156 -17.10 -8.32 -0.37
N ASP A 157 -18.23 -7.68 -0.08
CA ASP A 157 -19.54 -8.32 -0.20
C ASP A 157 -20.02 -8.19 -1.65
N PHE A 158 -19.85 -9.27 -2.41
CA PHE A 158 -20.25 -9.30 -3.82
C PHE A 158 -21.77 -9.28 -4.01
N GLU A 159 -22.56 -9.82 -3.06
CA GLU A 159 -24.02 -9.75 -3.15
C GLU A 159 -24.52 -8.32 -3.00
N GLU A 160 -23.87 -7.55 -2.15
CA GLU A 160 -24.17 -6.12 -1.97
C GLU A 160 -23.73 -5.32 -3.21
N LEU A 161 -22.53 -5.59 -3.77
CA LEU A 161 -22.04 -4.96 -4.97
C LEU A 161 -22.95 -5.20 -6.19
N GLU A 162 -23.46 -6.42 -6.36
CA GLU A 162 -24.37 -6.80 -7.48
C GLU A 162 -25.73 -6.11 -7.41
N ARG A 163 -26.16 -5.63 -6.25
CA ARG A 163 -27.41 -4.89 -6.11
C ARG A 163 -27.31 -3.42 -6.49
N ARG A 164 -26.10 -2.92 -6.75
CA ARG A 164 -25.86 -1.52 -7.11
C ARG A 164 -26.06 -1.26 -8.60
N ASP A 165 -26.35 -0.02 -8.95
CA ASP A 165 -26.19 0.43 -10.33
C ASP A 165 -24.70 0.61 -10.64
N LEU A 166 -24.15 -0.27 -11.45
CA LEU A 166 -22.72 -0.32 -11.83
C LEU A 166 -22.48 0.28 -13.23
N SER A 167 -23.51 0.81 -13.90
CA SER A 167 -23.43 1.27 -15.30
C SER A 167 -22.37 2.35 -15.55
N ARG A 168 -22.03 3.13 -14.53
CA ARG A 168 -21.03 4.20 -14.60
C ARG A 168 -19.68 3.84 -13.96
N VAL A 169 -19.57 2.67 -13.35
CA VAL A 169 -18.34 2.21 -12.72
C VAL A 169 -17.36 1.77 -13.80
N LYS A 170 -16.14 2.31 -13.76
CA LYS A 170 -15.06 1.97 -14.69
C LYS A 170 -13.89 1.27 -14.01
N LEU A 171 -13.71 1.52 -12.73
CA LEU A 171 -12.54 1.05 -11.98
C LEU A 171 -12.97 0.61 -10.58
N MET A 172 -12.39 -0.50 -10.11
CA MET A 172 -12.49 -0.96 -8.72
C MET A 172 -11.09 -1.14 -8.14
N TRP A 173 -10.80 -0.42 -7.07
CA TRP A 173 -9.59 -0.61 -6.29
C TRP A 173 -9.78 -1.70 -5.25
N THR A 174 -8.83 -2.63 -5.19
CA THR A 174 -8.66 -3.59 -4.10
C THR A 174 -7.22 -3.53 -3.59
N ASN A 175 -6.99 -4.00 -2.38
CA ASN A 175 -5.66 -4.05 -1.80
C ASN A 175 -5.59 -5.28 -0.89
N TYR A 176 -4.93 -6.32 -1.36
CA TYR A 176 -4.73 -7.58 -0.61
C TYR A 176 -3.29 -8.06 -0.71
N PRO A 177 -2.62 -8.35 0.43
CA PRO A 177 -3.11 -8.18 1.81
C PRO A 177 -3.56 -6.75 2.11
N ASN A 178 -4.67 -6.60 2.86
CA ASN A 178 -5.36 -5.32 3.01
C ASN A 178 -4.67 -4.39 4.01
N MET A 179 -4.52 -3.14 3.63
CA MET A 179 -4.19 -2.05 4.53
C MET A 179 -5.41 -1.12 4.66
N PRO A 180 -5.92 -0.86 5.86
CA PRO A 180 -5.23 -0.99 7.15
C PRO A 180 -5.49 -2.29 7.92
N THR A 181 -6.39 -3.16 7.47
CA THR A 181 -7.04 -4.18 8.30
C THR A 181 -6.20 -5.45 8.53
N GLY A 182 -5.21 -5.69 7.67
CA GLY A 182 -4.43 -6.93 7.69
C GLY A 182 -5.18 -8.15 7.13
N GLY A 183 -6.38 -7.96 6.56
CA GLY A 183 -7.11 -9.04 5.89
C GLY A 183 -6.29 -9.62 4.74
N ASP A 184 -6.10 -10.96 4.77
CA ASP A 184 -5.25 -11.63 3.78
C ASP A 184 -5.95 -11.82 2.43
N ALA A 185 -5.16 -12.01 1.40
CA ALA A 185 -5.63 -12.40 0.08
C ALA A 185 -6.26 -13.80 0.12
N ARG A 186 -7.39 -13.97 -0.57
CA ARG A 186 -8.04 -15.27 -0.73
C ARG A 186 -8.24 -15.58 -2.20
N MET A 187 -7.83 -16.76 -2.64
CA MET A 187 -8.02 -17.16 -4.04
C MET A 187 -9.50 -17.16 -4.45
N GLU A 188 -10.41 -17.48 -3.54
CA GLU A 188 -11.84 -17.40 -3.79
C GLU A 188 -12.29 -15.95 -4.07
N THR A 189 -11.80 -15.00 -3.27
CA THR A 189 -12.08 -13.56 -3.49
C THR A 189 -11.54 -13.10 -4.83
N TYR A 190 -10.33 -13.52 -5.20
CA TYR A 190 -9.75 -13.18 -6.50
C TYR A 190 -10.55 -13.75 -7.67
N ARG A 191 -11.06 -14.98 -7.59
CA ARG A 191 -11.96 -15.53 -8.61
C ARG A 191 -13.24 -14.70 -8.73
N LYS A 192 -13.87 -14.36 -7.60
CA LYS A 192 -15.08 -13.50 -7.59
C LYS A 192 -14.80 -12.11 -8.17
N LEU A 193 -13.64 -11.52 -7.89
CA LEU A 193 -13.24 -10.23 -8.47
C LEU A 193 -13.09 -10.30 -9.99
N VAL A 194 -12.46 -11.34 -10.51
CA VAL A 194 -12.30 -11.54 -11.97
C VAL A 194 -13.66 -11.75 -12.64
N ASP A 195 -14.54 -12.58 -12.04
CA ASP A 195 -15.89 -12.79 -12.55
C ASP A 195 -16.73 -11.52 -12.54
N PHE A 196 -16.63 -10.73 -11.46
CA PHE A 196 -17.29 -9.43 -11.32
C PHE A 196 -16.79 -8.44 -12.38
N ALA A 197 -15.47 -8.32 -12.53
CA ALA A 197 -14.84 -7.46 -13.53
C ALA A 197 -15.37 -7.75 -14.95
N ARG A 198 -15.40 -9.03 -15.33
CA ARG A 198 -15.86 -9.48 -16.65
C ARG A 198 -17.35 -9.23 -16.89
N ARG A 199 -18.20 -9.50 -15.89
CA ARG A 199 -19.64 -9.33 -16.04
C ARG A 199 -20.09 -7.87 -16.20
N HIS A 200 -19.31 -6.95 -15.62
CA HIS A 200 -19.69 -5.53 -15.55
C HIS A 200 -18.79 -4.61 -16.39
N ASP A 201 -17.84 -5.16 -17.17
CA ASP A 201 -16.85 -4.39 -17.93
C ASP A 201 -16.10 -3.36 -17.06
N ILE A 202 -15.74 -3.77 -15.84
CA ILE A 202 -15.01 -2.96 -14.85
C ILE A 202 -13.55 -3.43 -14.79
N VAL A 203 -12.59 -2.49 -14.78
CA VAL A 203 -11.20 -2.83 -14.52
C VAL A 203 -11.00 -2.98 -13.01
N VAL A 204 -10.59 -4.17 -12.56
CA VAL A 204 -10.20 -4.38 -11.15
C VAL A 204 -8.70 -4.23 -11.00
N VAL A 205 -8.27 -3.42 -10.04
CA VAL A 205 -6.84 -3.23 -9.71
C VAL A 205 -6.59 -3.72 -8.30
N ASN A 206 -5.69 -4.69 -8.15
CA ASN A 206 -5.18 -5.11 -6.84
C ASN A 206 -3.84 -4.45 -6.56
N ASP A 207 -3.77 -3.61 -5.53
CA ASP A 207 -2.52 -3.04 -5.02
C ASP A 207 -1.93 -4.01 -3.98
N ASN A 208 -0.79 -4.64 -4.31
CA ASN A 208 -0.22 -5.78 -3.60
C ASN A 208 1.20 -5.50 -3.02
N PRO A 209 1.42 -4.42 -2.26
CA PRO A 209 2.75 -4.11 -1.73
C PRO A 209 3.13 -4.91 -0.48
N TYR A 210 2.18 -5.60 0.16
CA TYR A 210 2.37 -6.27 1.45
C TYR A 210 2.45 -7.78 1.35
N SER A 211 2.51 -8.33 0.15
CA SER A 211 2.37 -9.76 -0.16
C SER A 211 3.24 -10.70 0.68
N PHE A 212 4.44 -10.24 1.07
CA PHE A 212 5.42 -11.06 1.79
C PHE A 212 5.47 -10.82 3.30
N ILE A 213 4.82 -9.77 3.81
CA ILE A 213 4.99 -9.37 5.21
C ILE A 213 4.05 -10.17 6.10
N LEU A 214 4.63 -10.97 7.00
CA LEU A 214 3.89 -11.91 7.87
C LEU A 214 3.00 -12.87 7.05
N ASN A 215 3.35 -13.14 5.81
CA ASN A 215 2.60 -13.99 4.91
C ASN A 215 3.54 -15.02 4.25
N GLU A 216 3.34 -16.29 4.62
CA GLU A 216 4.16 -17.40 4.10
C GLU A 216 3.65 -17.92 2.75
N HIS A 217 2.43 -17.55 2.34
CA HIS A 217 1.76 -18.00 1.12
C HIS A 217 1.26 -16.81 0.30
N PRO A 218 2.16 -16.01 -0.29
CA PRO A 218 1.77 -14.83 -1.04
C PRO A 218 0.94 -15.19 -2.27
N LEU A 219 -0.15 -14.45 -2.51
CA LEU A 219 -1.03 -14.64 -3.65
C LEU A 219 -1.02 -13.40 -4.55
N SER A 220 -1.28 -13.64 -5.84
CA SER A 220 -1.51 -12.61 -6.86
C SER A 220 -2.90 -12.78 -7.47
N LEU A 221 -3.59 -11.66 -7.73
CA LEU A 221 -4.85 -11.65 -8.48
C LEU A 221 -4.66 -12.26 -9.88
N LEU A 222 -3.47 -12.10 -10.47
CA LEU A 222 -3.15 -12.58 -11.80
C LEU A 222 -2.96 -14.11 -11.89
N GLN A 223 -3.00 -14.84 -10.76
CA GLN A 223 -3.06 -16.31 -10.75
C GLN A 223 -4.41 -16.86 -11.23
N VAL A 224 -5.47 -16.04 -11.19
CA VAL A 224 -6.78 -16.46 -11.69
C VAL A 224 -6.77 -16.48 -13.22
N GLU A 225 -7.23 -17.56 -13.82
CA GLU A 225 -7.30 -17.72 -15.26
C GLU A 225 -8.09 -16.58 -15.91
N GLY A 226 -7.48 -15.93 -16.91
CA GLY A 226 -8.03 -14.78 -17.61
C GLY A 226 -8.10 -13.50 -16.81
N ALA A 227 -7.49 -13.42 -15.63
CA ALA A 227 -7.44 -12.17 -14.85
C ALA A 227 -6.84 -11.03 -15.65
N LYS A 228 -5.79 -11.28 -16.45
CA LYS A 228 -5.17 -10.22 -17.26
C LYS A 228 -6.12 -9.56 -18.27
N ASP A 229 -7.22 -10.19 -18.66
CA ASP A 229 -8.18 -9.60 -19.62
C ASP A 229 -8.91 -8.37 -19.04
N CYS A 230 -9.07 -8.32 -17.71
CA CYS A 230 -9.86 -7.27 -17.04
C CYS A 230 -9.22 -6.75 -15.73
N CYS A 231 -8.06 -7.28 -15.33
CA CYS A 231 -7.43 -6.91 -14.08
C CYS A 231 -6.01 -6.37 -14.28
N ILE A 232 -5.60 -5.54 -13.32
CA ILE A 232 -4.24 -5.00 -13.19
C ILE A 232 -3.74 -5.31 -11.79
N GLU A 233 -2.48 -5.68 -11.65
CA GLU A 233 -1.84 -5.74 -10.35
C GLU A 233 -0.72 -4.72 -10.24
N LEU A 234 -0.74 -3.94 -9.14
CA LEU A 234 0.37 -3.11 -8.70
C LEU A 234 1.17 -3.87 -7.64
N ASN A 235 2.49 -3.85 -7.76
CA ASN A 235 3.37 -4.34 -6.72
C ASN A 235 4.48 -3.32 -6.43
N SER A 236 5.16 -3.45 -5.28
CA SER A 236 6.13 -2.46 -4.84
C SER A 236 7.29 -3.08 -4.09
N MET A 237 8.49 -2.61 -4.37
CA MET A 237 9.69 -2.98 -3.63
C MET A 237 9.84 -2.19 -2.32
N SER A 238 8.94 -1.22 -2.08
CA SER A 238 9.00 -0.37 -0.88
C SER A 238 8.90 -1.14 0.43
N LYS A 239 8.17 -2.27 0.44
CA LYS A 239 7.88 -3.02 1.67
C LYS A 239 8.68 -4.31 1.75
N GLY A 240 8.41 -5.26 0.89
CA GLY A 240 9.05 -6.57 0.90
C GLY A 240 10.55 -6.59 0.59
N TYR A 241 11.11 -5.48 0.10
CA TYR A 241 12.53 -5.34 -0.24
C TYR A 241 13.25 -4.22 0.54
N ASN A 242 12.59 -3.62 1.53
CA ASN A 242 13.14 -2.52 2.34
C ASN A 242 13.62 -1.32 1.50
N MET A 243 12.90 -0.99 0.43
CA MET A 243 13.27 0.08 -0.53
C MET A 243 12.24 1.23 -0.60
N PRO A 244 11.68 1.75 0.53
CA PRO A 244 10.63 2.76 0.46
C PRO A 244 11.11 4.08 -0.15
N GLY A 245 12.34 4.50 0.11
CA GLY A 245 12.95 5.72 -0.41
C GLY A 245 13.43 5.60 -1.86
N TRP A 246 13.61 4.38 -2.37
CA TRP A 246 14.12 4.12 -3.72
C TRP A 246 13.07 4.33 -4.81
N ARG A 247 11.80 4.31 -4.45
CA ARG A 247 10.68 4.57 -5.36
C ARG A 247 10.63 3.62 -6.56
N VAL A 248 10.63 2.31 -6.30
CA VAL A 248 10.47 1.28 -7.33
C VAL A 248 9.19 0.50 -7.08
N GLY A 249 8.37 0.41 -8.12
CA GLY A 249 7.15 -0.40 -8.19
C GLY A 249 6.96 -0.96 -9.58
N MET A 250 5.93 -1.76 -9.76
CA MET A 250 5.57 -2.34 -11.04
C MET A 250 4.06 -2.43 -11.21
N CYS A 251 3.62 -2.33 -12.45
CA CYS A 251 2.26 -2.56 -12.90
C CYS A 251 2.28 -3.72 -13.89
N VAL A 252 1.45 -4.72 -13.66
CA VAL A 252 1.38 -5.92 -14.49
C VAL A 252 -0.05 -6.15 -14.96
N SER A 253 -0.23 -6.37 -16.26
CA SER A 253 -1.50 -6.68 -16.91
C SER A 253 -1.27 -7.14 -18.34
N ASN A 254 -2.35 -7.21 -19.16
CA ASN A 254 -2.23 -7.49 -20.58
C ASN A 254 -1.51 -6.36 -21.35
N PRO A 255 -0.97 -6.65 -22.56
CA PRO A 255 -0.24 -5.68 -23.36
C PRO A 255 -1.02 -4.40 -23.70
N GLN A 256 -2.33 -4.49 -23.89
CA GLN A 256 -3.18 -3.37 -24.25
C GLN A 256 -3.30 -2.37 -23.08
N PHE A 257 -3.56 -2.87 -21.86
CA PHE A 257 -3.68 -2.04 -20.66
C PHE A 257 -2.33 -1.38 -20.34
N ILE A 258 -1.24 -2.15 -20.40
CA ILE A 258 0.12 -1.62 -20.22
C ILE A 258 0.43 -0.53 -21.24
N SER A 259 0.05 -0.70 -22.51
CA SER A 259 0.24 0.31 -23.56
C SER A 259 -0.51 1.62 -23.24
N TRP A 260 -1.75 1.55 -22.74
CA TRP A 260 -2.53 2.75 -22.37
C TRP A 260 -1.91 3.47 -21.16
N ILE A 261 -1.49 2.71 -20.14
CA ILE A 261 -0.81 3.26 -18.96
C ILE A 261 0.52 3.90 -19.35
N LEU A 262 1.33 3.26 -20.20
CA LEU A 262 2.58 3.79 -20.71
C LEU A 262 2.36 5.09 -21.51
N LYS A 263 1.30 5.16 -22.31
CA LYS A 263 0.94 6.37 -23.05
C LYS A 263 0.71 7.57 -22.12
N ILE A 264 0.04 7.37 -20.98
CA ILE A 264 -0.12 8.40 -19.94
C ILE A 264 1.25 8.72 -19.32
N LYS A 265 1.96 7.69 -18.83
CA LYS A 265 3.22 7.84 -18.12
C LYS A 265 4.26 8.61 -18.96
N SER A 266 4.41 8.29 -20.24
CA SER A 266 5.39 8.92 -21.13
C SER A 266 5.15 10.42 -21.39
N ASN A 267 3.95 10.94 -21.07
CA ASN A 267 3.64 12.36 -21.11
C ASN A 267 3.81 13.08 -19.76
N ILE A 268 4.11 12.34 -18.68
CA ILE A 268 4.24 12.87 -17.32
C ILE A 268 5.68 12.83 -16.85
N ASP A 269 6.40 11.74 -17.13
CA ASP A 269 7.78 11.55 -16.70
C ASP A 269 8.65 10.86 -17.77
N SER A 270 9.94 10.71 -17.44
CA SER A 270 10.91 9.91 -18.17
C SER A 270 11.31 8.68 -17.35
N GLY A 271 12.10 7.77 -17.96
CA GLY A 271 12.63 6.60 -17.24
C GLY A 271 13.54 7.03 -16.07
N THR A 272 13.47 6.28 -14.98
CA THR A 272 14.30 6.52 -13.79
C THR A 272 15.78 6.24 -14.06
N PHE A 273 16.65 6.77 -13.20
CA PHE A 273 18.10 6.55 -13.26
C PHE A 273 18.45 5.07 -13.43
N ARG A 274 19.36 4.75 -14.39
CA ARG A 274 19.74 3.38 -14.73
C ARG A 274 20.28 2.60 -13.53
N GLY A 275 21.07 3.23 -12.66
CA GLY A 275 21.62 2.63 -11.46
C GLY A 275 20.53 2.12 -10.53
N LEU A 276 19.46 2.91 -10.37
CA LEU A 276 18.31 2.50 -9.58
C LEU A 276 17.58 1.29 -10.18
N GLN A 277 17.41 1.27 -11.50
CA GLN A 277 16.74 0.18 -12.20
C GLN A 277 17.52 -1.13 -12.11
N LEU A 278 18.85 -1.09 -12.32
CA LEU A 278 19.68 -2.28 -12.24
C LEU A 278 19.84 -2.79 -10.80
N ALA A 279 19.93 -1.90 -9.81
CA ALA A 279 19.91 -2.30 -8.40
C ALA A 279 18.57 -2.93 -7.98
N ALA A 280 17.45 -2.44 -8.50
CA ALA A 280 16.15 -3.06 -8.28
C ALA A 280 16.06 -4.45 -8.94
N ALA A 281 16.58 -4.61 -10.17
CA ALA A 281 16.69 -5.92 -10.82
C ALA A 281 17.57 -6.88 -10.01
N GLU A 282 18.69 -6.40 -9.47
CA GLU A 282 19.57 -7.17 -8.58
C GLU A 282 18.81 -7.66 -7.34
N ALA A 283 18.05 -6.78 -6.67
CA ALA A 283 17.26 -7.16 -5.50
C ALA A 283 16.21 -8.24 -5.82
N LEU A 284 15.50 -8.11 -6.94
CA LEU A 284 14.49 -9.09 -7.37
C LEU A 284 15.10 -10.46 -7.68
N THR A 285 16.35 -10.49 -8.16
CA THR A 285 17.04 -11.70 -8.59
C THR A 285 17.78 -12.39 -7.46
N THR A 286 18.45 -11.63 -6.58
CA THR A 286 19.42 -12.16 -5.60
C THR A 286 18.85 -12.34 -4.20
N ASN A 287 17.77 -11.63 -3.82
CA ASN A 287 17.18 -11.84 -2.51
C ASN A 287 16.53 -13.23 -2.44
N THR A 288 17.04 -14.07 -1.52
CA THR A 288 16.62 -15.45 -1.35
C THR A 288 15.33 -15.57 -0.53
N GLU A 289 14.76 -16.79 -0.47
CA GLU A 289 13.64 -17.08 0.43
C GLU A 289 14.05 -16.91 1.89
N GLU A 290 15.31 -17.24 2.26
CA GLU A 290 15.85 -17.02 3.60
C GLU A 290 15.92 -15.54 3.93
N TRP A 291 16.32 -14.68 2.98
CA TRP A 291 16.30 -13.22 3.16
C TRP A 291 14.87 -12.73 3.42
N HIS A 292 13.92 -13.17 2.63
CA HIS A 292 12.50 -12.82 2.83
C HIS A 292 11.97 -13.33 4.17
N ARG A 293 12.34 -14.55 4.56
CA ARG A 293 11.93 -15.11 5.86
C ARG A 293 12.48 -14.28 7.02
N GLU A 294 13.74 -13.87 6.96
CA GLU A 294 14.33 -13.05 8.03
C GLU A 294 13.70 -11.66 8.11
N TYR A 295 13.63 -10.94 6.98
CA TYR A 295 13.25 -9.53 6.97
C TYR A 295 11.74 -9.29 6.84
N ASN A 296 10.96 -10.22 6.32
CA ASN A 296 9.51 -10.06 6.14
C ASN A 296 8.67 -10.91 7.11
N ILE A 297 9.22 -11.99 7.65
CA ILE A 297 8.50 -12.85 8.59
C ILE A 297 9.07 -12.70 10.01
N ASN A 298 10.33 -13.09 10.24
CA ASN A 298 10.90 -13.17 11.59
C ASN A 298 10.96 -11.79 12.26
N LEU A 299 11.45 -10.78 11.55
CA LEU A 299 11.53 -9.41 12.06
C LEU A 299 10.14 -8.89 12.46
N TYR A 300 9.17 -8.99 11.55
CA TYR A 300 7.82 -8.49 11.80
C TYR A 300 7.05 -9.32 12.82
N ARG A 301 7.31 -10.63 12.95
CA ARG A 301 6.72 -11.48 14.00
C ARG A 301 7.12 -11.01 15.39
N ARG A 302 8.41 -10.76 15.64
CA ARG A 302 8.88 -10.22 16.92
C ARG A 302 8.22 -8.88 17.26
N ARG A 303 8.09 -7.99 16.29
CA ARG A 303 7.45 -6.67 16.47
C ARG A 303 5.95 -6.77 16.67
N ARG A 304 5.32 -7.73 16.00
CA ARG A 304 3.90 -8.01 16.18
C ARG A 304 3.59 -8.46 17.62
N GLU A 305 4.38 -9.34 18.19
CA GLU A 305 4.23 -9.76 19.59
C GLU A 305 4.25 -8.57 20.57
N ILE A 306 5.10 -7.56 20.30
CA ILE A 306 5.12 -6.33 21.10
C ILE A 306 3.86 -5.50 20.86
N ALA A 307 3.44 -5.33 19.60
CA ALA A 307 2.26 -4.56 19.23
C ALA A 307 0.96 -5.20 19.78
N GLU A 308 0.86 -6.51 19.82
CA GLU A 308 -0.24 -7.26 20.44
C GLU A 308 -0.35 -6.97 21.94
N ARG A 309 0.77 -6.94 22.63
CA ARG A 309 0.81 -6.55 24.05
C ARG A 309 0.41 -5.07 24.25
N ILE A 310 0.75 -4.19 23.30
CA ILE A 310 0.26 -2.79 23.33
C ILE A 310 -1.25 -2.77 23.15
N MET A 311 -1.81 -3.51 22.19
CA MET A 311 -3.26 -3.60 21.97
C MET A 311 -3.99 -4.12 23.22
N GLN A 312 -3.47 -5.18 23.84
CA GLN A 312 -4.01 -5.74 25.08
C GLN A 312 -3.99 -4.71 26.22
N ALA A 313 -2.88 -3.98 26.41
CA ALA A 313 -2.79 -2.94 27.42
C ALA A 313 -3.79 -1.80 27.19
N LEU A 314 -4.11 -1.48 25.94
CA LEU A 314 -5.13 -0.49 25.57
C LEU A 314 -6.58 -1.02 25.68
N GLY A 315 -6.76 -2.32 25.94
CA GLY A 315 -8.06 -2.97 25.94
C GLY A 315 -8.67 -3.14 24.54
N CYS A 316 -7.83 -3.15 23.50
CA CYS A 316 -8.25 -3.40 22.12
C CYS A 316 -8.27 -4.90 21.80
N THR A 317 -9.23 -5.32 20.96
CA THR A 317 -9.28 -6.67 20.40
C THR A 317 -8.77 -6.65 18.96
N TYR A 318 -8.21 -7.76 18.49
CA TYR A 318 -7.68 -7.90 17.12
C TYR A 318 -7.79 -9.36 16.67
N ASP A 319 -7.72 -9.56 15.35
CA ASP A 319 -7.67 -10.89 14.75
C ASP A 319 -6.22 -11.36 14.60
N ASP A 320 -5.91 -12.55 15.12
CA ASP A 320 -4.57 -13.13 15.08
C ASP A 320 -4.14 -13.55 13.66
N SER A 321 -5.08 -13.70 12.73
CA SER A 321 -4.80 -14.09 11.33
C SER A 321 -4.33 -12.95 10.44
N GLN A 322 -4.29 -11.72 10.94
CA GLN A 322 -3.84 -10.56 10.17
C GLN A 322 -2.42 -10.73 9.64
N VAL A 323 -2.20 -10.29 8.40
CA VAL A 323 -0.89 -10.24 7.73
C VAL A 323 -0.51 -8.79 7.38
N GLY A 324 0.66 -8.58 6.81
CA GLY A 324 1.16 -7.25 6.50
C GLY A 324 1.88 -6.58 7.66
N MET A 325 2.23 -5.31 7.49
CA MET A 325 3.09 -4.57 8.42
C MET A 325 2.36 -3.71 9.44
N PHE A 326 1.08 -3.99 9.66
CA PHE A 326 0.23 -3.25 10.59
C PHE A 326 -0.59 -4.20 11.44
N LEU A 327 -0.82 -3.83 12.68
CA LEU A 327 -1.81 -4.47 13.53
C LEU A 327 -3.04 -3.55 13.64
N TRP A 328 -4.20 -4.08 13.30
CA TRP A 328 -5.49 -3.40 13.33
C TRP A 328 -6.33 -3.92 14.47
N GLY A 329 -6.67 -3.04 15.40
CA GLY A 329 -7.40 -3.42 16.61
C GLY A 329 -8.65 -2.59 16.84
N LYS A 330 -9.72 -3.25 17.30
CA LYS A 330 -10.99 -2.64 17.69
C LYS A 330 -10.90 -2.11 19.11
N ILE A 331 -11.27 -0.86 19.30
CA ILE A 331 -11.22 -0.20 20.61
C ILE A 331 -12.35 -0.69 21.53
N ALA A 332 -12.11 -0.64 22.84
CA ALA A 332 -13.12 -0.96 23.84
C ALA A 332 -14.32 0.00 23.79
N ASP A 333 -15.50 -0.48 24.19
CA ASP A 333 -16.77 0.28 24.12
C ASP A 333 -16.83 1.51 25.00
N LYS A 334 -15.97 1.61 26.02
CA LYS A 334 -15.85 2.79 26.88
C LYS A 334 -15.35 4.05 26.14
N TYR A 335 -14.71 3.90 24.98
CA TYR A 335 -14.29 5.01 24.14
C TYR A 335 -15.35 5.35 23.10
N ALA A 336 -15.68 6.62 22.95
CA ALA A 336 -16.66 7.06 21.95
C ALA A 336 -16.23 6.74 20.51
N ASN A 337 -14.94 6.92 20.20
CA ASN A 337 -14.34 6.65 18.88
C ASN A 337 -12.81 6.47 19.01
N ALA A 338 -12.17 6.11 17.91
CA ALA A 338 -10.74 5.87 17.88
C ALA A 338 -9.91 7.15 18.16
N GLU A 339 -10.42 8.32 17.78
CA GLU A 339 -9.71 9.59 18.04
C GLU A 339 -9.54 9.84 19.54
N GLN A 340 -10.59 9.60 20.34
CA GLN A 340 -10.51 9.76 21.78
C GLN A 340 -9.40 8.89 22.40
N LEU A 341 -9.27 7.64 21.97
CA LEU A 341 -8.20 6.78 22.46
C LEU A 341 -6.82 7.25 21.97
N THR A 342 -6.68 7.53 20.69
CA THR A 342 -5.36 7.89 20.12
C THR A 342 -4.83 9.23 20.63
N GLU A 343 -5.70 10.22 20.87
CA GLU A 343 -5.33 11.48 21.52
C GLU A 343 -4.87 11.26 22.96
N ARG A 344 -5.59 10.41 23.68
CA ARG A 344 -5.20 10.07 25.05
C ARG A 344 -3.82 9.39 25.07
N VAL A 345 -3.59 8.40 24.20
CA VAL A 345 -2.29 7.71 24.07
C VAL A 345 -1.18 8.67 23.71
N LEU A 346 -1.43 9.63 22.80
CA LEU A 346 -0.46 10.64 22.41
C LEU A 346 -0.02 11.51 23.58
N HIS A 347 -0.99 12.01 24.36
CA HIS A 347 -0.69 13.01 25.41
C HIS A 347 -0.28 12.39 26.75
N GLU A 348 -0.85 11.24 27.14
CA GLU A 348 -0.55 10.60 28.42
C GLU A 348 0.66 9.66 28.32
N ALA A 349 0.73 8.81 27.28
CA ALA A 349 1.86 7.88 27.09
C ALA A 349 2.98 8.43 26.20
N ARG A 350 2.78 9.54 25.50
CA ARG A 350 3.72 10.07 24.51
C ARG A 350 4.02 9.06 23.40
N VAL A 351 2.98 8.36 22.95
CA VAL A 351 3.04 7.41 21.84
C VAL A 351 1.98 7.78 20.81
N PHE A 352 2.37 7.90 19.55
CA PHE A 352 1.45 8.16 18.47
C PHE A 352 1.09 6.87 17.73
N ILE A 353 -0.19 6.47 17.81
CA ILE A 353 -0.81 5.40 17.04
C ILE A 353 -1.87 5.99 16.11
N THR A 354 -2.25 5.28 15.06
CA THR A 354 -3.12 5.83 14.02
C THR A 354 -4.59 5.53 14.30
N PRO A 355 -5.49 6.54 14.34
CA PRO A 355 -6.93 6.30 14.42
C PRO A 355 -7.46 5.77 13.08
N GLY A 356 -8.36 4.80 13.14
CA GLY A 356 -8.80 4.06 11.96
C GLY A 356 -9.72 4.85 11.03
N PHE A 357 -10.43 5.86 11.51
CA PHE A 357 -11.34 6.66 10.67
C PHE A 357 -10.64 7.36 9.50
N ILE A 358 -9.31 7.56 9.56
CA ILE A 358 -8.55 8.15 8.44
C ILE A 358 -8.53 7.26 7.20
N PHE A 359 -8.87 5.99 7.33
CA PHE A 359 -8.97 5.02 6.25
C PHE A 359 -10.40 4.85 5.74
N GLY A 360 -11.37 5.46 6.39
CA GLY A 360 -12.79 5.41 6.04
C GLY A 360 -13.70 5.23 7.27
N SER A 361 -15.00 5.40 7.08
CA SER A 361 -15.98 5.38 8.17
C SER A 361 -16.03 4.04 8.92
N ASN A 362 -15.80 2.91 8.25
CA ASN A 362 -15.75 1.59 8.90
C ASN A 362 -14.51 1.41 9.80
N GLY A 363 -13.57 2.37 9.78
CA GLY A 363 -12.43 2.41 10.68
C GLY A 363 -12.67 3.18 11.99
N GLU A 364 -13.85 3.78 12.20
CA GLU A 364 -14.10 4.68 13.34
C GLU A 364 -13.90 4.04 14.72
N ARG A 365 -14.16 2.72 14.81
CA ARG A 365 -13.98 1.95 16.04
C ARG A 365 -12.64 1.21 16.11
N TYR A 366 -11.67 1.58 15.26
CA TYR A 366 -10.40 0.86 15.16
C TYR A 366 -9.20 1.78 15.30
N VAL A 367 -8.09 1.19 15.72
CA VAL A 367 -6.76 1.83 15.72
C VAL A 367 -5.77 0.95 14.95
N ARG A 368 -4.73 1.58 14.39
CA ARG A 368 -3.68 0.88 13.66
C ARG A 368 -2.31 1.13 14.30
N ILE A 369 -1.57 0.07 14.59
CA ILE A 369 -0.16 0.12 15.00
C ILE A 369 0.71 -0.34 13.82
N SER A 370 1.74 0.44 13.50
CA SER A 370 2.77 0.06 12.54
C SER A 370 3.84 -0.80 13.21
N LEU A 371 4.26 -1.86 12.53
CA LEU A 371 5.33 -2.76 12.94
C LEU A 371 6.71 -2.31 12.40
N CYS A 372 6.82 -1.06 11.90
CA CYS A 372 8.04 -0.55 11.25
C CYS A 372 8.99 0.18 12.20
N ALA A 373 8.60 0.44 13.45
CA ALA A 373 9.49 1.04 14.42
C ALA A 373 10.51 0.01 14.94
N GLN A 374 11.69 0.48 15.33
CA GLN A 374 12.72 -0.36 15.92
C GLN A 374 12.25 -1.05 17.21
N ASP A 375 12.76 -2.24 17.48
CA ASP A 375 12.32 -3.09 18.58
C ASP A 375 12.42 -2.39 19.95
N ASP A 376 13.48 -1.61 20.18
CA ASP A 376 13.67 -0.81 21.41
C ASP A 376 12.60 0.28 21.57
N LYS A 377 12.24 0.95 20.47
CA LYS A 377 11.17 1.96 20.46
C LYS A 377 9.80 1.35 20.72
N MET A 378 9.53 0.19 20.15
CA MET A 378 8.28 -0.54 20.40
C MET A 378 8.20 -1.04 21.85
N GLN A 379 9.30 -1.55 22.42
CA GLN A 379 9.36 -1.95 23.83
C GLN A 379 9.14 -0.75 24.77
N GLU A 380 9.77 0.39 24.47
CA GLU A 380 9.58 1.61 25.26
C GLU A 380 8.13 2.12 25.18
N ALA A 381 7.51 2.07 23.99
CA ALA A 381 6.09 2.41 23.83
C ALA A 381 5.19 1.48 24.67
N LEU A 382 5.46 0.17 24.67
CA LEU A 382 4.77 -0.80 25.50
C LEU A 382 4.93 -0.47 27.00
N ARG A 383 6.12 -0.13 27.44
CA ARG A 383 6.39 0.26 28.85
C ARG A 383 5.60 1.50 29.26
N ARG A 384 5.56 2.52 28.39
CA ARG A 384 4.83 3.78 28.66
C ARG A 384 3.31 3.53 28.72
N ILE A 385 2.78 2.74 27.80
CA ILE A 385 1.35 2.39 27.78
C ILE A 385 0.99 1.46 28.92
N GLY A 386 1.76 0.39 29.17
CA GLY A 386 1.49 -0.58 30.22
C GLY A 386 1.55 -0.04 31.66
N GLY A 387 2.17 1.12 31.85
CA GLY A 387 2.24 1.81 33.15
C GLY A 387 1.01 2.63 33.51
N GLN A 388 -0.04 2.64 32.67
CA GLN A 388 -1.22 3.50 32.84
C GLN A 388 -2.52 2.69 32.81
N ALA A 389 -3.61 3.27 33.31
CA ALA A 389 -4.94 2.71 33.22
C ALA A 389 -5.69 3.31 32.03
N TRP A 390 -6.01 2.48 31.08
CA TRP A 390 -6.70 2.90 29.84
C TRP A 390 -8.20 2.68 29.90
#